data_64880d715c93fb7edde55814542927b3
#
_entry.id   64880d715c93fb7edde55814542927b3
#
_cell.length_a   1.000
_cell.length_b   1.000
_cell.length_c   1.000
_cell.angle_alpha   90.00
_cell.angle_beta   90.00
_cell.angle_gamma   90.00
#
_symmetry.space_group_name_H-M   'P 1'
#
loop_
_entity.id
_entity.type
_entity.pdbx_description
1 polymer ?
#
loop_
_entity_poly.entity_id
_entity_poly.type
_entity_poly.pdbx_seq_one_letter_code
_entity_poly.pdbx_strand_id
1 'polypeptide(L)'
;MPSPRPFCQRLLWLGLCAVLLLGCATPYQSQPSFWNGQTGFSQTRLGPDKWQLEFVGNDLVSRETARKYVLKRAGEVAQAEGYQWLEVNELTLQRDAVRVTPSRPLFGFDDDEPDPFLDQRTVEHRISALLIFTLTRSAKNDQTMKADYLAKIKINSD
;
A
#
# COMPACT_ATOMS: atom_id res chain seq x y z
N MET A 1 2.13 55.13 12.02
CA MET A 1 1.70 54.13 11.03
C MET A 1 1.91 52.75 11.61
N PRO A 2 0.89 52.00 12.04
CA PRO A 2 1.05 50.68 12.59
C PRO A 2 1.07 49.64 11.45
N SER A 3 2.08 48.76 11.46
CA SER A 3 2.26 47.70 10.45
C SER A 3 1.29 46.54 10.68
N PRO A 4 0.55 46.08 9.66
CA PRO A 4 -0.46 44.98 9.77
C PRO A 4 0.18 43.61 9.60
N ARG A 5 1.30 43.31 10.26
CA ARG A 5 2.06 42.10 9.99
C ARG A 5 1.83 40.84 10.85
N PRO A 6 1.23 40.83 12.04
CA PRO A 6 1.16 39.59 12.82
C PRO A 6 -0.04 38.71 12.47
N PHE A 7 -1.10 39.25 11.91
CA PHE A 7 -2.34 38.46 11.66
C PHE A 7 -2.23 37.58 10.43
N CYS A 8 -1.67 38.09 9.33
CA CYS A 8 -1.45 37.33 8.08
C CYS A 8 -0.45 36.18 8.27
N GLN A 9 0.59 36.43 9.07
CA GLN A 9 1.64 35.44 9.35
C GLN A 9 1.13 34.28 10.21
N ARG A 10 0.23 34.53 11.15
CA ARG A 10 -0.42 33.49 11.98
C ARG A 10 -1.40 32.63 11.16
N LEU A 11 -2.12 33.22 10.23
CA LEU A 11 -3.01 32.49 9.30
C LEU A 11 -2.22 31.61 8.34
N LEU A 12 -1.05 32.06 7.89
CA LEU A 12 -0.14 31.29 7.03
C LEU A 12 0.43 30.06 7.77
N TRP A 13 0.80 30.19 9.03
CA TRP A 13 1.28 29.10 9.87
C TRP A 13 0.18 28.09 10.20
N LEU A 14 -1.04 28.51 10.45
CA LEU A 14 -2.19 27.65 10.68
C LEU A 14 -2.57 26.86 9.42
N GLY A 15 -2.49 27.49 8.25
CA GLY A 15 -2.72 26.81 6.97
C GLY A 15 -1.64 25.78 6.65
N LEU A 16 -0.37 26.05 6.96
CA LEU A 16 0.75 25.14 6.74
C LEU A 16 0.67 23.91 7.66
N CYS A 17 0.24 24.08 8.92
CA CYS A 17 0.04 22.97 9.85
C CYS A 17 -1.12 22.05 9.43
N ALA A 18 -2.19 22.58 8.83
CA ALA A 18 -3.34 21.79 8.38
C ALA A 18 -2.99 20.85 7.21
N VAL A 19 -2.04 21.23 6.37
CA VAL A 19 -1.58 20.40 5.22
C VAL A 19 -0.72 19.22 5.69
N LEU A 20 -0.07 19.30 6.84
CA LEU A 20 0.81 18.25 7.36
C LEU A 20 0.06 17.12 8.08
N LEU A 21 -1.25 17.27 8.32
CA LEU A 21 -2.09 16.28 9.02
C LEU A 21 -2.81 15.29 8.06
N LEU A 22 -2.59 15.39 6.75
CA LEU A 22 -3.11 14.42 5.79
C LEU A 22 -2.32 13.12 5.95
N GLY A 23 -2.86 12.19 6.73
CA GLY A 23 -2.31 10.86 6.90
C GLY A 23 -2.15 10.17 5.54
N CYS A 24 -0.93 9.77 5.22
CA CYS A 24 -0.64 9.11 3.95
C CYS A 24 -0.96 7.63 4.04
N ALA A 25 -2.11 7.20 3.49
CA ALA A 25 -2.31 5.80 3.13
C ALA A 25 -1.23 5.38 2.10
N THR A 26 -0.83 4.10 2.10
CA THR A 26 0.13 3.60 1.11
C THR A 26 -0.40 3.84 -0.29
N PRO A 27 0.23 4.72 -1.10
CA PRO A 27 -0.26 5.03 -2.43
C PRO A 27 -0.07 3.83 -3.37
N TYR A 28 -0.86 3.79 -4.45
CA TYR A 28 -0.62 2.85 -5.53
C TYR A 28 0.71 3.16 -6.20
N GLN A 29 1.67 2.25 -6.08
CA GLN A 29 2.96 2.31 -6.76
C GLN A 29 3.19 1.00 -7.49
N SER A 30 3.46 1.09 -8.79
CA SER A 30 3.69 -0.09 -9.64
C SER A 30 5.06 -0.75 -9.43
N GLN A 31 5.94 -0.12 -8.67
CA GLN A 31 7.27 -0.63 -8.34
C GLN A 31 7.50 -0.66 -6.82
N PRO A 32 8.30 -1.63 -6.31
CA PRO A 32 8.69 -1.65 -4.91
C PRO A 32 9.48 -0.38 -4.58
N SER A 33 9.10 0.32 -3.51
CA SER A 33 9.85 1.46 -3.02
C SER A 33 10.64 1.06 -1.78
N PHE A 34 11.95 1.18 -1.84
CA PHE A 34 12.87 0.91 -0.74
C PHE A 34 12.57 1.77 0.50
N TRP A 35 12.04 3.00 0.28
CA TRP A 35 11.78 3.96 1.35
C TRP A 35 10.48 3.70 2.14
N ASN A 36 9.60 2.83 1.64
CA ASN A 36 8.30 2.57 2.26
C ASN A 36 8.27 1.33 3.17
N GLY A 37 9.41 0.90 3.70
CA GLY A 37 9.47 -0.14 4.72
C GLY A 37 8.74 -1.44 4.35
N GLN A 38 9.10 -2.08 3.21
CA GLN A 38 8.49 -3.32 2.72
C GLN A 38 7.01 -3.21 2.28
N THR A 39 6.49 -2.01 2.10
CA THR A 39 5.17 -1.82 1.49
C THR A 39 5.29 -1.68 -0.02
N GLY A 40 4.28 -2.12 -0.78
CA GLY A 40 4.25 -2.04 -2.23
C GLY A 40 3.98 -3.37 -2.91
N PHE A 41 4.35 -3.46 -4.19
CA PHE A 41 4.14 -4.64 -5.02
C PHE A 41 5.38 -5.51 -5.16
N SER A 42 5.17 -6.82 -5.07
CA SER A 42 6.08 -7.85 -5.53
C SER A 42 5.41 -8.61 -6.68
N GLN A 43 6.14 -8.93 -7.73
CA GLN A 43 5.62 -9.72 -8.86
C GLN A 43 6.59 -10.84 -9.22
N THR A 44 6.04 -12.04 -9.41
CA THR A 44 6.81 -13.23 -9.75
C THR A 44 6.13 -13.97 -10.91
N ARG A 45 6.90 -14.33 -11.91
CA ARG A 45 6.42 -15.15 -13.02
C ARG A 45 6.50 -16.62 -12.62
N LEU A 46 5.35 -17.30 -12.53
CA LEU A 46 5.28 -18.71 -12.15
C LEU A 46 5.34 -19.66 -13.34
N GLY A 47 5.14 -19.14 -14.56
CA GLY A 47 5.13 -19.92 -15.79
C GLY A 47 5.06 -19.03 -17.02
N PRO A 48 4.93 -19.59 -18.24
CA PRO A 48 4.85 -18.80 -19.46
C PRO A 48 3.79 -17.70 -19.43
N ASP A 49 2.59 -18.04 -18.93
CA ASP A 49 1.43 -17.14 -18.88
C ASP A 49 0.89 -16.97 -17.47
N LYS A 50 1.55 -17.53 -16.45
CA LYS A 50 1.07 -17.52 -15.04
C LYS A 50 1.94 -16.62 -14.18
N TRP A 51 1.26 -15.75 -13.43
CA TRP A 51 1.87 -14.74 -12.58
C TRP A 51 1.32 -14.76 -11.16
N GLN A 52 2.16 -14.35 -10.24
CA GLN A 52 1.82 -14.04 -8.86
C GLN A 52 2.12 -12.58 -8.60
N LEU A 53 1.15 -11.89 -8.03
CA LEU A 53 1.32 -10.54 -7.49
C LEU A 53 1.05 -10.56 -6.00
N GLU A 54 1.88 -9.88 -5.26
CA GLU A 54 1.70 -9.62 -3.84
C GLU A 54 1.75 -8.11 -3.61
N PHE A 55 0.81 -7.62 -2.83
CA PHE A 55 0.77 -6.25 -2.33
C PHE A 55 0.78 -6.26 -0.81
N VAL A 56 1.68 -5.48 -0.22
CA VAL A 56 1.72 -5.25 1.23
C VAL A 56 1.48 -3.77 1.48
N GLY A 57 0.43 -3.46 2.23
CA GLY A 57 0.05 -2.11 2.63
C GLY A 57 0.18 -1.90 4.13
N ASN A 58 0.14 -0.64 4.56
CA ASN A 58 0.06 -0.27 5.97
C ASN A 58 -1.40 -0.42 6.50
N ASP A 59 -1.61 -0.13 7.77
CA ASP A 59 -2.91 -0.21 8.45
C ASP A 59 -3.97 0.77 7.94
N LEU A 60 -3.55 1.83 7.21
CA LEU A 60 -4.45 2.80 6.57
C LEU A 60 -5.07 2.28 5.27
N VAL A 61 -4.55 1.17 4.73
CA VAL A 61 -5.11 0.56 3.53
C VAL A 61 -6.26 -0.37 3.89
N SER A 62 -7.43 -0.15 3.31
CA SER A 62 -8.57 -1.05 3.47
C SER A 62 -8.38 -2.35 2.65
N ARG A 63 -9.10 -3.42 3.04
CA ARG A 63 -9.10 -4.68 2.26
C ARG A 63 -9.58 -4.47 0.83
N GLU A 64 -10.57 -3.61 0.65
CA GLU A 64 -11.12 -3.28 -0.66
C GLU A 64 -10.09 -2.54 -1.51
N THR A 65 -9.37 -1.60 -0.92
CA THR A 65 -8.30 -0.86 -1.59
C THR A 65 -7.15 -1.78 -1.99
N ALA A 66 -6.71 -2.69 -1.10
CA ALA A 66 -5.69 -3.69 -1.42
C ALA A 66 -6.11 -4.61 -2.57
N ARG A 67 -7.38 -5.05 -2.57
CA ARG A 67 -7.96 -5.83 -3.66
C ARG A 67 -7.94 -5.09 -4.99
N LYS A 68 -8.37 -3.82 -4.99
CA LYS A 68 -8.33 -2.96 -6.20
C LYS A 68 -6.90 -2.79 -6.71
N TYR A 69 -5.94 -2.64 -5.82
CA TYR A 69 -4.53 -2.48 -6.17
C TYR A 69 -3.99 -3.70 -6.92
N VAL A 70 -4.16 -4.92 -6.40
CA VAL A 70 -3.65 -6.13 -7.07
C VAL A 70 -4.35 -6.41 -8.38
N LEU A 71 -5.67 -6.17 -8.47
CA LEU A 71 -6.42 -6.34 -9.71
C LEU A 71 -6.00 -5.35 -10.78
N LYS A 72 -5.82 -4.07 -10.41
CA LYS A 72 -5.30 -3.06 -11.33
C LYS A 72 -3.92 -3.43 -11.85
N ARG A 73 -3.02 -3.82 -10.95
CA ARG A 73 -1.66 -4.22 -11.33
C ARG A 73 -1.66 -5.44 -12.25
N ALA A 74 -2.52 -6.42 -12.02
CA ALA A 74 -2.68 -7.56 -12.91
C ALA A 74 -3.12 -7.15 -14.32
N GLY A 75 -4.04 -6.18 -14.43
CA GLY A 75 -4.44 -5.60 -15.71
C GLY A 75 -3.28 -4.93 -16.44
N GLU A 76 -2.46 -4.15 -15.72
CA GLU A 76 -1.26 -3.49 -16.28
C GLU A 76 -0.22 -4.52 -16.76
N VAL A 77 0.03 -5.59 -15.98
CA VAL A 77 0.94 -6.67 -16.36
C VAL A 77 0.42 -7.37 -17.61
N ALA A 78 -0.88 -7.69 -17.69
CA ALA A 78 -1.46 -8.33 -18.85
C ALA A 78 -1.31 -7.46 -20.11
N GLN A 79 -1.52 -6.16 -20.02
CA GLN A 79 -1.31 -5.23 -21.13
C GLN A 79 0.16 -5.14 -21.55
N ALA A 80 1.08 -5.08 -20.59
CA ALA A 80 2.52 -5.05 -20.87
C ALA A 80 3.02 -6.32 -21.58
N GLU A 81 2.43 -7.48 -21.25
CA GLU A 81 2.71 -8.77 -21.90
C GLU A 81 1.92 -8.98 -23.21
N GLY A 82 1.08 -8.01 -23.63
CA GLY A 82 0.32 -8.05 -24.88
C GLY A 82 -0.93 -8.94 -24.85
N TYR A 83 -1.46 -9.21 -23.65
CA TYR A 83 -2.68 -9.99 -23.48
C TYR A 83 -3.89 -9.08 -23.20
N GLN A 84 -5.04 -9.45 -23.81
CA GLN A 84 -6.28 -8.71 -23.63
C GLN A 84 -7.12 -9.20 -22.46
N TRP A 85 -6.86 -10.41 -21.99
CA TRP A 85 -7.63 -11.08 -20.96
C TRP A 85 -6.73 -11.73 -19.92
N LEU A 86 -7.22 -11.85 -18.72
CA LEU A 86 -6.61 -12.63 -17.66
C LEU A 86 -7.67 -13.40 -16.89
N GLU A 87 -7.29 -14.55 -16.38
CA GLU A 87 -8.10 -15.41 -15.52
C GLU A 87 -7.56 -15.37 -14.10
N VAL A 88 -8.41 -15.00 -13.14
CA VAL A 88 -8.04 -14.99 -11.73
C VAL A 88 -8.15 -16.40 -11.18
N ASN A 89 -7.01 -17.00 -10.82
CA ASN A 89 -6.96 -18.33 -10.25
C ASN A 89 -7.20 -18.30 -8.73
N GLU A 90 -6.57 -17.34 -8.05
CA GLU A 90 -6.65 -17.21 -6.60
C GLU A 90 -6.47 -15.74 -6.20
N LEU A 91 -7.28 -15.29 -5.24
CA LEU A 91 -7.14 -13.99 -4.60
C LEU A 91 -7.31 -14.14 -3.09
N THR A 92 -6.23 -13.97 -2.35
CA THR A 92 -6.18 -14.06 -0.89
C THR A 92 -5.88 -12.71 -0.28
N LEU A 93 -6.66 -12.33 0.73
CA LEU A 93 -6.50 -11.08 1.49
C LEU A 93 -6.28 -11.42 2.96
N GLN A 94 -5.14 -11.03 3.49
CA GLN A 94 -4.79 -11.25 4.90
C GLN A 94 -4.56 -9.92 5.60
N ARG A 95 -4.80 -9.91 6.90
CA ARG A 95 -4.44 -8.80 7.78
C ARG A 95 -3.62 -9.36 8.92
N ASP A 96 -2.35 -9.05 8.92
CA ASP A 96 -1.39 -9.53 9.91
C ASP A 96 -1.12 -8.44 10.94
N ALA A 97 -1.14 -8.82 12.21
CA ALA A 97 -0.69 -7.98 13.29
C ALA A 97 0.82 -8.20 13.47
N VAL A 98 1.62 -7.24 13.03
CA VAL A 98 3.07 -7.26 13.22
C VAL A 98 3.41 -6.50 14.49
N ARG A 99 4.07 -7.17 15.44
CA ARG A 99 4.60 -6.51 16.63
C ARG A 99 5.84 -5.73 16.23
N VAL A 100 5.76 -4.42 16.26
CA VAL A 100 6.94 -3.57 16.10
C VAL A 100 7.55 -3.41 17.48
N THR A 101 8.68 -4.06 17.70
CA THR A 101 9.50 -3.77 18.88
C THR A 101 10.26 -2.48 18.56
N PRO A 102 10.08 -1.38 19.31
CA PRO A 102 10.90 -0.20 19.10
C PRO A 102 12.37 -0.63 19.27
N SER A 103 13.18 -0.31 18.25
CA SER A 103 14.62 -0.50 18.33
C SER A 103 15.13 0.34 19.50
N ARG A 104 15.67 -0.30 20.50
CA ARG A 104 16.37 0.41 21.60
C ARG A 104 17.42 1.32 20.96
N PRO A 105 17.44 2.62 21.29
CA PRO A 105 18.53 3.47 20.85
C PRO A 105 19.84 2.87 21.37
N LEU A 106 20.84 2.76 20.52
CA LEU A 106 22.15 2.14 20.80
C LEU A 106 22.96 2.93 21.86
N PHE A 107 22.45 4.07 22.29
CA PHE A 107 23.01 4.98 23.28
C PHE A 107 22.01 5.13 24.43
N GLY A 108 21.85 4.07 25.23
CA GLY A 108 21.15 4.14 26.51
C GLY A 108 22.17 4.34 27.60
N PHE A 109 22.03 5.37 28.40
CA PHE A 109 22.59 5.41 29.74
C PHE A 109 21.88 4.32 30.52
N ASP A 110 22.66 3.49 31.24
CA ASP A 110 22.15 2.44 32.12
C ASP A 110 21.37 3.05 33.30
N ASP A 111 20.14 3.43 33.05
CA ASP A 111 19.17 3.62 34.13
C ASP A 111 18.28 2.38 34.14
N ASP A 112 18.52 1.51 35.15
CA ASP A 112 17.85 0.24 35.38
C ASP A 112 16.34 0.37 35.73
N GLU A 113 15.72 1.52 35.54
CA GLU A 113 14.28 1.67 35.71
C GLU A 113 13.55 1.33 34.40
N PRO A 114 12.64 0.31 34.42
CA PRO A 114 11.79 0.03 33.27
C PRO A 114 10.86 1.22 33.06
N ASP A 115 11.09 1.97 31.98
CA ASP A 115 10.22 3.06 31.57
C ASP A 115 8.85 2.48 31.14
N PRO A 116 7.77 2.74 31.91
CA PRO A 116 6.45 2.19 31.63
C PRO A 116 5.88 2.69 30.30
N PHE A 117 6.45 3.76 29.69
CA PHE A 117 6.06 4.25 28.39
C PHE A 117 6.74 3.52 27.22
N LEU A 118 7.90 2.87 27.44
CA LEU A 118 8.61 2.13 26.40
C LEU A 118 8.08 0.70 26.21
N ASP A 119 7.24 0.20 27.11
CA ASP A 119 6.62 -1.12 26.99
C ASP A 119 5.27 -1.11 26.24
N GLN A 120 4.90 0.02 25.67
CA GLN A 120 3.78 0.10 24.72
C GLN A 120 4.19 -0.57 23.41
N ARG A 121 3.92 -1.88 23.35
CA ARG A 121 4.06 -2.67 22.12
C ARG A 121 3.12 -2.14 21.08
N THR A 122 3.64 -1.33 20.19
CA THR A 122 2.88 -0.85 19.04
C THR A 122 2.62 -2.03 18.12
N VAL A 123 1.36 -2.41 17.96
CA VAL A 123 0.94 -3.43 17.01
C VAL A 123 0.59 -2.73 15.71
N GLU A 124 1.42 -2.89 14.69
CA GLU A 124 1.07 -2.47 13.33
C GLU A 124 0.24 -3.56 12.66
N HIS A 125 -0.89 -3.19 12.11
CA HIS A 125 -1.69 -4.06 11.27
C HIS A 125 -1.27 -3.84 9.81
N ARG A 126 -0.72 -4.88 9.19
CA ARG A 126 -0.41 -4.87 7.75
C ARG A 126 -1.47 -5.63 7.00
N ILE A 127 -1.91 -5.08 5.87
CA ILE A 127 -2.76 -5.78 4.94
C ILE A 127 -1.92 -6.32 3.81
N SER A 128 -2.10 -7.60 3.50
CA SER A 128 -1.49 -8.24 2.33
C SER A 128 -2.57 -8.77 1.39
N ALA A 129 -2.33 -8.63 0.10
CA ALA A 129 -3.15 -9.17 -0.96
C ALA A 129 -2.29 -9.99 -1.90
N LEU A 130 -2.59 -11.28 -2.02
CA LEU A 130 -1.94 -12.20 -2.93
C LEU A 130 -2.90 -12.54 -4.07
N LEU A 131 -2.46 -12.33 -5.30
CA LEU A 131 -3.21 -12.65 -6.51
C LEU A 131 -2.39 -13.57 -7.41
N ILE A 132 -2.95 -14.72 -7.74
CA ILE A 132 -2.42 -15.64 -8.76
C ILE A 132 -3.36 -15.59 -9.96
N PHE A 133 -2.83 -15.33 -11.15
CA PHE A 133 -3.61 -15.20 -12.37
C PHE A 133 -2.86 -15.78 -13.58
N THR A 134 -3.63 -16.11 -14.59
CA THR A 134 -3.14 -16.63 -15.87
C THR A 134 -3.54 -15.69 -17.00
N LEU A 135 -2.60 -15.32 -17.85
CA LEU A 135 -2.82 -14.50 -19.03
C LEU A 135 -3.50 -15.33 -20.13
N THR A 136 -4.52 -14.79 -20.75
CA THR A 136 -5.24 -15.47 -21.83
C THR A 136 -5.55 -14.54 -23.00
N ARG A 137 -5.70 -15.10 -24.21
CA ARG A 137 -6.03 -14.33 -25.41
C ARG A 137 -7.54 -14.24 -25.68
N SER A 138 -8.31 -15.04 -25.00
CA SER A 138 -9.78 -15.09 -25.17
C SER A 138 -10.47 -15.29 -23.83
N ALA A 139 -11.69 -14.78 -23.70
CA ALA A 139 -12.54 -15.08 -22.56
C ALA A 139 -12.96 -16.57 -22.62
N LYS A 140 -12.66 -17.32 -21.55
CA LYS A 140 -12.97 -18.74 -21.47
C LYS A 140 -14.11 -19.04 -20.50
N ASN A 141 -14.24 -18.26 -19.43
CA ASN A 141 -15.19 -18.50 -18.34
C ASN A 141 -15.51 -17.17 -17.62
N ASP A 142 -16.40 -17.23 -16.64
CA ASP A 142 -16.83 -16.07 -15.85
C ASP A 142 -15.72 -15.48 -14.95
N GLN A 143 -14.62 -16.22 -14.74
CA GLN A 143 -13.44 -15.75 -13.97
C GLN A 143 -12.45 -14.97 -14.86
N THR A 144 -12.74 -14.91 -16.17
CA THR A 144 -11.90 -14.21 -17.13
C THR A 144 -12.28 -12.73 -17.20
N MET A 145 -11.34 -11.85 -16.99
CA MET A 145 -11.53 -10.40 -16.96
C MET A 145 -10.73 -9.70 -18.05
N LYS A 146 -11.27 -8.61 -18.57
CA LYS A 146 -10.54 -7.76 -19.54
C LYS A 146 -9.42 -6.99 -18.85
N ALA A 147 -8.21 -7.10 -19.36
CA ALA A 147 -7.03 -6.39 -18.84
C ALA A 147 -7.22 -4.87 -18.85
N ASP A 148 -7.81 -4.32 -19.92
CA ASP A 148 -8.09 -2.89 -20.06
C ASP A 148 -9.06 -2.36 -18.99
N TYR A 149 -10.07 -3.13 -18.63
CA TYR A 149 -11.00 -2.78 -17.58
C TYR A 149 -10.32 -2.74 -16.20
N LEU A 150 -9.50 -3.75 -15.91
CA LEU A 150 -8.78 -3.83 -14.64
C LEU A 150 -7.72 -2.72 -14.49
N ALA A 151 -6.96 -2.45 -15.55
CA ALA A 151 -5.95 -1.39 -15.54
C ALA A 151 -6.56 0.01 -15.29
N LYS A 152 -7.83 0.22 -15.66
CA LYS A 152 -8.57 1.49 -15.48
C LYS A 152 -9.33 1.57 -14.17
N ILE A 153 -9.21 0.61 -13.25
CA ILE A 153 -9.87 0.66 -11.96
C ILE A 153 -9.48 1.96 -11.25
N LYS A 154 -10.50 2.76 -10.90
CA LYS A 154 -10.32 3.96 -10.10
C LYS A 154 -10.05 3.56 -8.65
N ILE A 155 -8.96 4.06 -8.14
CA ILE A 155 -8.58 3.92 -6.75
C ILE A 155 -8.96 5.23 -6.08
N ASN A 156 -10.10 5.24 -5.38
CA ASN A 156 -10.44 6.37 -4.55
C ASN A 156 -9.64 6.19 -3.25
N SER A 157 -8.76 7.12 -2.97
CA SER A 157 -8.22 7.29 -1.62
C SER A 157 -9.36 7.86 -0.77
N ASP A 158 -9.92 7.03 0.09
CA ASP A 158 -10.86 7.49 1.13
C ASP A 158 -10.14 8.37 2.15
#